data_1288540935d3a3b55b2386bed91fae03
#
_entry.id   1288540935d3a3b55b2386bed91fae03
#
_cell.length_a   1.000
_cell.length_b   1.000
_cell.length_c   1.000
_cell.angle_alpha   90.00
_cell.angle_beta   90.00
_cell.angle_gamma   90.00
#
_symmetry.space_group_name_H-M   'P 1'
#
loop_
_entity.id
_entity.type
_entity.pdbx_description
1 polymer ?
#
loop_
_entity_poly.entity_id
_entity_poly.type
_entity_poly.pdbx_seq_one_letter_code
_entity_poly.pdbx_strand_id
1 'polypeptide(L)'
;DKICRKGENTSITRDVSGEGVQQGLLKIIEGSECRVPPQGGRKHPDAQTITIDTTNILFIVGGAFTELEKQIERSKDSGIGFGASLKNDEAKNYLADVKPEDLIKYGLIPEFVGRFSMITHVNKLSEDQLVKILTEPKNAIIKQMQYLFNLDDIKIDFTKEAKISIAKKAKELGTNARGLKNIMDNILLPFQFDAVEMKNKGVETIKITEDVVDKGADPVLVFRKANGISKKQI
;
A
#
# COMPACT_ATOMS: atom_id res chain seq x y z
N ASP A 1 -8.35 -11.69 -4.25
CA ASP A 1 -8.87 -12.10 -2.95
C ASP A 1 -10.34 -11.71 -2.71
N LYS A 2 -10.82 -10.62 -3.30
CA LYS A 2 -12.21 -10.14 -3.13
C LYS A 2 -13.22 -10.83 -4.02
N ILE A 3 -12.79 -11.49 -5.08
CA ILE A 3 -13.64 -12.28 -5.97
C ILE A 3 -13.65 -13.77 -5.62
N CYS A 4 -12.95 -14.15 -4.56
CA CYS A 4 -12.94 -15.53 -4.05
C CYS A 4 -14.30 -15.89 -3.43
N ARG A 5 -14.67 -17.18 -3.53
CA ARG A 5 -15.78 -17.70 -2.77
C ARG A 5 -15.48 -17.51 -1.29
N LYS A 6 -16.37 -16.88 -0.53
CA LYS A 6 -16.31 -16.93 0.93
C LYS A 6 -16.75 -18.31 1.35
N GLY A 7 -15.85 -19.05 2.01
CA GLY A 7 -16.10 -20.42 2.45
C GLY A 7 -17.27 -20.53 3.41
N GLU A 8 -17.91 -21.67 3.36
CA GLU A 8 -18.80 -22.33 4.35
C GLU A 8 -19.61 -21.45 5.30
N ASN A 9 -20.45 -20.57 4.76
CA ASN A 9 -21.68 -20.24 5.46
C ASN A 9 -22.73 -21.23 4.98
N THR A 10 -23.21 -22.06 5.90
CA THR A 10 -24.33 -23.02 5.77
C THR A 10 -25.67 -22.37 5.42
N SER A 11 -25.72 -21.16 4.94
CA SER A 11 -26.93 -20.56 4.39
C SER A 11 -27.08 -21.02 2.93
N ILE A 12 -28.25 -21.53 2.63
CA ILE A 12 -28.71 -22.13 1.39
C ILE A 12 -28.56 -21.21 0.13
N THR A 13 -28.16 -20.00 0.27
CA THR A 13 -27.83 -19.09 -0.82
C THR A 13 -26.37 -19.28 -1.23
N ARG A 14 -26.18 -20.08 -2.26
CA ARG A 14 -24.94 -20.20 -3.03
C ARG A 14 -24.47 -18.79 -3.37
N ASP A 15 -23.31 -18.38 -2.85
CA ASP A 15 -22.73 -17.06 -3.18
C ASP A 15 -22.18 -17.10 -4.62
N VAL A 16 -23.12 -16.94 -5.55
CA VAL A 16 -22.89 -17.03 -7.01
C VAL A 16 -22.07 -15.85 -7.51
N SER A 17 -21.96 -14.78 -6.72
CA SER A 17 -21.40 -13.50 -7.16
C SER A 17 -19.89 -13.58 -7.43
N GLY A 18 -19.12 -14.19 -6.55
CA GLY A 18 -17.67 -14.29 -6.73
C GLY A 18 -17.26 -15.21 -7.87
N GLU A 19 -17.86 -16.37 -7.98
CA GLU A 19 -17.60 -17.34 -9.05
C GLU A 19 -18.00 -16.79 -10.43
N GLY A 20 -19.17 -16.15 -10.53
CA GLY A 20 -19.63 -15.55 -11.76
C GLY A 20 -18.71 -14.44 -12.29
N VAL A 21 -18.09 -13.66 -11.38
CA VAL A 21 -17.08 -12.67 -11.76
C VAL A 21 -15.82 -13.33 -12.29
N GLN A 22 -15.34 -14.40 -11.65
CA GLN A 22 -14.17 -15.14 -12.12
C GLN A 22 -14.40 -15.74 -13.51
N GLN A 23 -15.58 -16.38 -13.71
CA GLN A 23 -15.96 -16.92 -15.02
C GLN A 23 -16.08 -15.83 -16.10
N GLY A 24 -16.65 -14.68 -15.75
CA GLY A 24 -16.74 -13.53 -16.67
C GLY A 24 -15.38 -12.98 -17.11
N LEU A 25 -14.39 -13.02 -16.22
CA LEU A 25 -13.02 -12.58 -16.50
C LEU A 25 -12.25 -13.56 -17.38
N LEU A 26 -12.58 -14.85 -17.39
CA LEU A 26 -11.88 -15.87 -18.21
C LEU A 26 -11.86 -15.48 -19.67
N LYS A 27 -12.98 -15.02 -20.22
CA LYS A 27 -13.08 -14.63 -21.61
C LYS A 27 -12.08 -13.53 -21.99
N ILE A 28 -11.83 -12.59 -21.09
CA ILE A 28 -10.91 -11.47 -21.32
C ILE A 28 -9.46 -11.96 -21.22
N ILE A 29 -9.17 -12.82 -20.25
CA ILE A 29 -7.82 -13.34 -19.99
C ILE A 29 -7.38 -14.32 -21.07
N GLU A 30 -8.31 -15.10 -21.63
CA GLU A 30 -8.03 -16.06 -22.71
C GLU A 30 -7.71 -15.41 -24.06
N GLY A 31 -8.04 -14.15 -24.20
CA GLY A 31 -7.92 -13.41 -25.45
C GLY A 31 -9.21 -13.45 -26.24
N SER A 32 -9.80 -12.30 -26.45
CA SER A 32 -11.03 -12.15 -27.24
C SER A 32 -11.20 -10.70 -27.71
N GLU A 33 -11.97 -10.52 -28.76
CA GLU A 33 -12.44 -9.21 -29.16
C GLU A 33 -13.56 -8.74 -28.23
N CYS A 34 -13.31 -7.67 -27.49
CA CYS A 34 -14.24 -7.03 -26.60
C CYS A 34 -14.73 -5.71 -27.18
N ARG A 35 -16.04 -5.52 -27.27
CA ARG A 35 -16.64 -4.25 -27.70
C ARG A 35 -16.98 -3.41 -26.47
N VAL A 36 -16.37 -2.25 -26.38
CA VAL A 36 -16.48 -1.33 -25.24
C VAL A 36 -17.10 -0.02 -25.69
N PRO A 37 -18.17 0.48 -25.05
CA PRO A 37 -18.69 1.81 -25.35
C PRO A 37 -17.68 2.89 -24.90
N PRO A 38 -17.39 3.92 -25.74
CA PRO A 38 -16.36 4.91 -25.50
C PRO A 38 -16.52 5.70 -24.20
N GLN A 39 -17.76 5.95 -23.80
CA GLN A 39 -18.11 6.77 -22.63
C GLN A 39 -18.60 5.94 -21.43
N GLY A 40 -18.52 4.61 -21.52
CA GLY A 40 -19.17 3.74 -20.55
C GLY A 40 -20.70 3.72 -20.68
N GLY A 41 -21.38 3.00 -19.84
CA GLY A 41 -22.83 2.93 -19.82
C GLY A 41 -23.41 1.66 -20.49
N ARG A 42 -24.74 1.66 -20.70
CA ARG A 42 -25.45 0.54 -21.27
C ARG A 42 -25.13 0.37 -22.76
N LYS A 43 -24.87 -0.86 -23.17
CA LYS A 43 -24.70 -1.20 -24.59
C LYS A 43 -26.05 -1.06 -25.31
N HIS A 44 -26.17 -0.08 -26.21
CA HIS A 44 -27.24 -0.02 -27.17
C HIS A 44 -26.80 -0.71 -28.48
N PRO A 45 -27.71 -1.40 -29.19
CA PRO A 45 -27.37 -2.08 -30.43
C PRO A 45 -26.74 -1.16 -31.51
N ASP A 46 -27.16 0.10 -31.53
CA ASP A 46 -26.71 1.10 -32.53
C ASP A 46 -25.61 2.04 -32.00
N ALA A 47 -25.09 1.79 -30.78
CA ALA A 47 -24.04 2.64 -30.21
C ALA A 47 -22.68 2.31 -30.86
N GLN A 48 -21.92 3.35 -31.17
CA GLN A 48 -20.52 3.20 -31.58
C GLN A 48 -19.74 2.55 -30.45
N THR A 49 -19.05 1.46 -30.75
CA THR A 49 -18.21 0.74 -29.78
C THR A 49 -16.78 0.67 -30.29
N ILE A 50 -15.83 0.72 -29.35
CA ILE A 50 -14.42 0.47 -29.63
C ILE A 50 -14.18 -1.04 -29.46
N THR A 51 -13.62 -1.68 -30.50
CA THR A 51 -13.20 -3.08 -30.41
C THR A 51 -11.80 -3.15 -29.85
N ILE A 52 -11.62 -3.91 -28.79
CA ILE A 52 -10.32 -4.16 -28.13
C ILE A 52 -10.05 -5.66 -28.23
N ASP A 53 -8.94 -6.03 -28.85
CA ASP A 53 -8.43 -7.40 -28.83
C ASP A 53 -7.52 -7.60 -27.62
N THR A 54 -7.86 -8.56 -26.76
CA THR A 54 -7.11 -8.84 -25.52
C THR A 54 -6.10 -9.96 -25.66
N THR A 55 -5.94 -10.54 -26.84
CA THR A 55 -5.08 -11.71 -27.09
C THR A 55 -3.62 -11.49 -26.68
N ASN A 56 -3.09 -10.28 -26.90
CA ASN A 56 -1.69 -9.95 -26.62
C ASN A 56 -1.55 -9.00 -25.42
N ILE A 57 -2.51 -8.98 -24.50
CA ILE A 57 -2.44 -8.17 -23.29
C ILE A 57 -1.88 -9.00 -22.13
N LEU A 58 -0.83 -8.50 -21.49
CA LEU A 58 -0.31 -9.08 -20.26
C LEU A 58 -1.23 -8.74 -19.08
N PHE A 59 -1.77 -9.76 -18.42
CA PHE A 59 -2.57 -9.59 -17.20
C PHE A 59 -1.71 -9.85 -15.97
N ILE A 60 -1.61 -8.85 -15.13
CA ILE A 60 -0.98 -8.94 -13.80
C ILE A 60 -2.07 -8.74 -12.77
N VAL A 61 -2.36 -9.76 -11.98
CA VAL A 61 -3.37 -9.73 -10.95
C VAL A 61 -2.75 -9.84 -9.57
N GLY A 62 -3.31 -9.18 -8.59
CA GLY A 62 -2.78 -9.19 -7.23
C GLY A 62 -3.86 -9.03 -6.18
N GLY A 63 -3.58 -9.51 -4.98
CA GLY A 63 -4.45 -9.39 -3.82
C GLY A 63 -3.65 -9.51 -2.54
N ALA A 64 -4.25 -9.11 -1.41
CA ALA A 64 -3.63 -9.22 -0.09
C ALA A 64 -3.67 -10.65 0.45
N PHE A 65 -4.68 -11.46 0.11
CA PHE A 65 -4.86 -12.86 0.53
C PHE A 65 -4.60 -13.07 2.03
N THR A 66 -5.18 -12.23 2.86
CA THR A 66 -4.82 -12.05 4.29
C THR A 66 -4.84 -13.32 5.14
N GLU A 67 -5.63 -14.33 4.76
CA GLU A 67 -5.74 -15.59 5.51
C GLU A 67 -5.00 -16.76 4.84
N LEU A 68 -4.47 -16.55 3.64
CA LEU A 68 -3.79 -17.58 2.87
C LEU A 68 -2.53 -18.08 3.60
N GLU A 69 -1.77 -17.19 4.22
CA GLU A 69 -0.57 -17.53 5.00
C GLU A 69 -0.91 -18.50 6.14
N LYS A 70 -1.98 -18.22 6.90
CA LYS A 70 -2.47 -19.09 7.97
C LYS A 70 -2.99 -20.44 7.46
N GLN A 71 -3.60 -20.44 6.28
CA GLN A 71 -4.13 -21.66 5.67
C GLN A 71 -2.99 -22.58 5.22
N ILE A 72 -1.92 -22.04 4.65
CA ILE A 72 -0.73 -22.79 4.25
C ILE A 72 -0.01 -23.33 5.49
N GLU A 73 0.15 -22.53 6.53
CA GLU A 73 0.72 -22.92 7.82
C GLU A 73 -0.01 -24.15 8.39
N ARG A 74 -1.33 -24.06 8.54
CA ARG A 74 -2.16 -25.18 9.03
C ARG A 74 -2.04 -26.45 8.17
N SER A 75 -1.92 -26.29 6.86
CA SER A 75 -1.77 -27.41 5.94
C SER A 75 -0.41 -28.09 6.08
N LYS A 76 0.64 -27.37 6.49
CA LYS A 76 1.97 -27.91 6.74
C LYS A 76 2.10 -28.54 8.13
N ASP A 77 1.42 -27.96 9.14
CA ASP A 77 1.46 -28.45 10.52
C ASP A 77 0.58 -29.70 10.76
N SER A 78 -0.34 -30.02 9.86
CA SER A 78 -1.18 -31.22 9.93
C SER A 78 -0.45 -32.51 9.56
N GLY A 79 0.86 -32.48 9.34
CA GLY A 79 1.71 -33.65 9.28
C GLY A 79 1.80 -34.32 10.66
N ILE A 80 0.89 -35.26 10.94
CA ILE A 80 0.85 -36.07 12.16
C ILE A 80 2.17 -36.89 12.25
N GLY A 81 3.12 -36.37 13.06
CA GLY A 81 4.33 -37.08 13.42
C GLY A 81 4.75 -36.74 14.85
N PHE A 82 4.91 -37.73 15.71
CA PHE A 82 5.51 -37.63 17.05
C PHE A 82 6.93 -37.05 16.92
N GLY A 83 7.05 -35.72 16.92
CA GLY A 83 8.34 -35.04 16.77
C GLY A 83 8.22 -33.62 16.22
N ALA A 84 7.02 -33.05 16.15
CA ALA A 84 6.84 -31.63 15.79
C ALA A 84 7.48 -30.75 16.88
N SER A 85 8.75 -30.36 16.64
CA SER A 85 9.38 -29.34 17.46
C SER A 85 8.61 -28.03 17.24
N LEU A 86 8.03 -27.51 18.32
CA LEU A 86 7.54 -26.15 18.42
C LEU A 86 8.71 -25.17 18.22
N LYS A 87 9.19 -25.06 17.00
CA LYS A 87 10.06 -23.97 16.62
C LYS A 87 9.15 -22.82 16.22
N ASN A 88 9.09 -21.84 17.10
CA ASN A 88 8.63 -20.49 16.80
C ASN A 88 9.53 -19.90 15.71
N ASP A 89 9.27 -20.24 14.47
CA ASP A 89 9.90 -19.63 13.31
C ASP A 89 9.04 -18.43 12.86
N GLU A 90 9.07 -17.35 13.62
CA GLU A 90 8.47 -16.04 13.24
C GLU A 90 9.02 -15.49 11.91
N ALA A 91 10.02 -16.15 11.32
CA ALA A 91 10.70 -15.72 10.11
C ALA A 91 10.29 -16.50 8.85
N LYS A 92 9.45 -17.55 8.94
CA LYS A 92 9.07 -18.32 7.74
C LYS A 92 8.05 -17.55 6.91
N ASN A 93 8.46 -17.18 5.70
CA ASN A 93 7.56 -16.62 4.71
C ASN A 93 6.82 -17.77 4.00
N TYR A 94 5.71 -18.22 4.59
CA TYR A 94 4.87 -19.30 4.04
C TYR A 94 4.35 -18.98 2.63
N LEU A 95 4.26 -17.71 2.27
CA LEU A 95 3.84 -17.29 0.94
C LEU A 95 4.86 -17.60 -0.16
N ALA A 96 6.13 -17.88 0.21
CA ALA A 96 7.15 -18.28 -0.77
C ALA A 96 6.84 -19.61 -1.43
N ASP A 97 6.09 -20.47 -0.75
CA ASP A 97 5.77 -21.84 -1.19
C ASP A 97 4.32 -21.98 -1.66
N VAL A 98 3.64 -20.86 -2.00
CA VAL A 98 2.25 -20.87 -2.48
C VAL A 98 2.14 -21.71 -3.77
N LYS A 99 1.19 -22.63 -3.75
CA LYS A 99 0.85 -23.49 -4.90
C LYS A 99 -0.51 -23.14 -5.47
N PRO A 100 -0.78 -23.49 -6.73
CA PRO A 100 -2.10 -23.33 -7.34
C PRO A 100 -3.24 -23.90 -6.49
N GLU A 101 -3.01 -25.06 -5.85
CA GLU A 101 -4.00 -25.70 -5.00
C GLU A 101 -4.39 -24.87 -3.78
N ASP A 102 -3.47 -24.08 -3.24
CA ASP A 102 -3.75 -23.22 -2.08
C ASP A 102 -4.67 -22.07 -2.48
N LEU A 103 -4.50 -21.52 -3.68
CA LEU A 103 -5.38 -20.50 -4.24
C LEU A 103 -6.78 -21.05 -4.54
N ILE A 104 -6.88 -22.31 -5.01
CA ILE A 104 -8.15 -22.98 -5.22
C ILE A 104 -8.88 -23.21 -3.89
N LYS A 105 -8.16 -23.69 -2.87
CA LYS A 105 -8.71 -23.82 -1.51
C LYS A 105 -9.12 -22.49 -0.91
N TYR A 106 -8.44 -21.40 -1.25
CA TYR A 106 -8.78 -20.05 -0.81
C TYR A 106 -10.08 -19.52 -1.46
N GLY A 107 -10.52 -20.12 -2.58
CA GLY A 107 -11.80 -19.80 -3.23
C GLY A 107 -11.71 -19.29 -4.66
N LEU A 108 -10.55 -19.42 -5.30
CA LEU A 108 -10.44 -19.22 -6.74
C LEU A 108 -10.85 -20.49 -7.48
N ILE A 109 -11.50 -20.33 -8.66
CA ILE A 109 -11.86 -21.48 -9.48
C ILE A 109 -10.63 -22.02 -10.22
N PRO A 110 -10.54 -23.35 -10.40
CA PRO A 110 -9.38 -23.99 -11.05
C PRO A 110 -9.06 -23.41 -12.43
N GLU A 111 -10.09 -23.14 -13.23
CA GLU A 111 -9.97 -22.59 -14.57
C GLU A 111 -9.30 -21.21 -14.55
N PHE A 112 -9.66 -20.38 -13.57
CA PHE A 112 -9.07 -19.04 -13.42
C PHE A 112 -7.60 -19.13 -13.00
N VAL A 113 -7.27 -19.98 -12.02
CA VAL A 113 -5.90 -20.20 -11.57
C VAL A 113 -5.04 -20.77 -12.69
N GLY A 114 -5.58 -21.71 -13.48
CA GLY A 114 -4.87 -22.34 -14.59
C GLY A 114 -4.51 -21.38 -15.75
N ARG A 115 -5.12 -20.20 -15.82
CA ARG A 115 -4.77 -19.18 -16.83
C ARG A 115 -3.55 -18.34 -16.46
N PHE A 116 -3.10 -18.39 -15.22
CA PHE A 116 -1.89 -17.70 -14.76
C PHE A 116 -0.72 -18.66 -14.69
N SER A 117 0.24 -18.47 -15.60
CA SER A 117 1.43 -19.33 -15.70
C SER A 117 2.43 -19.10 -14.55
N MET A 118 2.33 -17.97 -13.86
CA MET A 118 3.28 -17.59 -12.82
C MET A 118 2.53 -17.10 -11.59
N ILE A 119 2.85 -17.70 -10.43
CA ILE A 119 2.41 -17.26 -9.11
C ILE A 119 3.65 -16.74 -8.39
N THR A 120 3.55 -15.56 -7.82
CA THR A 120 4.64 -14.95 -7.04
C THR A 120 4.08 -14.23 -5.83
N HIS A 121 4.95 -13.87 -4.90
CA HIS A 121 4.59 -13.16 -3.68
C HIS A 121 5.48 -11.93 -3.52
N VAL A 122 5.04 -10.99 -2.71
CA VAL A 122 5.85 -9.84 -2.27
C VAL A 122 6.20 -9.98 -0.80
N ASN A 123 7.45 -9.68 -0.46
CA ASN A 123 7.92 -9.72 0.92
C ASN A 123 7.36 -8.57 1.74
N LYS A 124 7.29 -8.76 3.06
CA LYS A 124 7.02 -7.67 4.01
C LYS A 124 8.13 -6.63 3.88
N LEU A 125 7.75 -5.34 3.91
CA LEU A 125 8.70 -4.25 3.76
C LEU A 125 9.60 -4.12 5.01
N SER A 126 10.91 -3.93 4.78
CA SER A 126 11.84 -3.55 5.83
C SER A 126 11.73 -2.05 6.15
N GLU A 127 12.30 -1.63 7.30
CA GLU A 127 12.34 -0.21 7.68
C GLU A 127 13.07 0.63 6.64
N ASP A 128 14.21 0.15 6.13
CA ASP A 128 14.97 0.82 5.07
C ASP A 128 14.17 0.99 3.79
N GLN A 129 13.36 -0.02 3.42
CA GLN A 129 12.48 0.08 2.26
C GLN A 129 11.35 1.09 2.48
N LEU A 130 10.80 1.18 3.69
CA LEU A 130 9.81 2.20 4.05
C LEU A 130 10.41 3.61 3.98
N VAL A 131 11.65 3.81 4.45
CA VAL A 131 12.39 5.09 4.31
C VAL A 131 12.61 5.42 2.83
N LYS A 132 12.96 4.46 1.99
CA LYS A 132 13.07 4.66 0.55
C LYS A 132 11.75 5.09 -0.08
N ILE A 133 10.63 4.45 0.30
CA ILE A 133 9.28 4.82 -0.16
C ILE A 133 8.93 6.27 0.22
N LEU A 134 9.37 6.73 1.39
CA LEU A 134 9.16 8.12 1.82
C LEU A 134 9.93 9.14 0.98
N THR A 135 11.09 8.77 0.41
CA THR A 135 12.07 9.73 -0.11
C THR A 135 12.36 9.61 -1.62
N GLU A 136 12.48 8.39 -2.14
CA GLU A 136 13.02 8.15 -3.48
C GLU A 136 12.02 8.34 -4.63
N PRO A 137 10.78 7.82 -4.54
CA PRO A 137 9.84 7.89 -5.66
C PRO A 137 9.67 9.31 -6.20
N LYS A 138 9.34 9.42 -7.49
CA LYS A 138 9.11 10.71 -8.13
C LYS A 138 8.06 11.54 -7.37
N ASN A 139 7.01 10.86 -6.89
CA ASN A 139 5.93 11.44 -6.09
C ASN A 139 6.00 10.94 -4.63
N ALA A 140 7.20 10.97 -4.01
CA ALA A 140 7.39 10.56 -2.62
C ALA A 140 6.62 11.47 -1.65
N ILE A 141 6.13 10.91 -0.53
CA ILE A 141 5.29 11.62 0.44
C ILE A 141 6.01 12.87 0.97
N ILE A 142 7.31 12.78 1.29
CA ILE A 142 8.10 13.93 1.74
C ILE A 142 8.12 15.03 0.68
N LYS A 143 8.28 14.69 -0.59
CA LYS A 143 8.29 15.67 -1.68
C LYS A 143 6.94 16.37 -1.85
N GLN A 144 5.84 15.63 -1.66
CA GLN A 144 4.50 16.21 -1.66
C GLN A 144 4.34 17.24 -0.54
N MET A 145 4.76 16.88 0.68
CA MET A 145 4.71 17.80 1.83
C MET A 145 5.60 19.01 1.64
N GLN A 146 6.82 18.82 1.13
CA GLN A 146 7.72 19.91 0.77
C GLN A 146 7.09 20.86 -0.24
N TYR A 147 6.39 20.34 -1.24
CA TYR A 147 5.68 21.15 -2.21
C TYR A 147 4.56 21.96 -1.57
N LEU A 148 3.74 21.36 -0.70
CA LEU A 148 2.64 22.03 0.00
C LEU A 148 3.15 23.20 0.86
N PHE A 149 4.18 22.97 1.68
CA PHE A 149 4.75 24.04 2.51
C PHE A 149 5.44 25.14 1.69
N ASN A 150 6.02 24.78 0.54
CA ASN A 150 6.60 25.77 -0.37
C ASN A 150 5.56 26.73 -0.98
N LEU A 151 4.29 26.35 -1.07
CA LEU A 151 3.23 27.27 -1.50
C LEU A 151 3.06 28.45 -0.53
N ASP A 152 3.37 28.22 0.74
CA ASP A 152 3.38 29.25 1.80
C ASP A 152 4.78 29.86 2.02
N ASP A 153 5.73 29.65 1.09
CA ASP A 153 7.13 30.10 1.18
C ASP A 153 7.88 29.57 2.42
N ILE A 154 7.48 28.43 2.96
CA ILE A 154 8.14 27.73 4.05
C ILE A 154 8.76 26.44 3.51
N LYS A 155 10.01 26.18 3.88
CA LYS A 155 10.67 24.91 3.60
C LYS A 155 10.40 23.95 4.75
N ILE A 156 10.15 22.69 4.44
CA ILE A 156 10.11 21.63 5.44
C ILE A 156 11.22 20.62 5.19
N ASP A 157 11.93 20.25 6.24
CA ASP A 157 13.04 19.32 6.16
C ASP A 157 12.94 18.24 7.23
N PHE A 158 13.41 17.03 6.92
CA PHE A 158 13.32 15.86 7.81
C PHE A 158 14.72 15.32 8.06
N THR A 159 15.09 15.15 9.33
CA THR A 159 16.34 14.48 9.68
C THR A 159 16.29 12.99 9.28
N LYS A 160 17.43 12.35 9.20
CA LYS A 160 17.51 10.92 8.89
C LYS A 160 16.80 10.10 9.97
N GLU A 161 16.99 10.46 11.22
CA GLU A 161 16.41 9.83 12.40
C GLU A 161 14.89 9.94 12.38
N ALA A 162 14.35 11.11 12.05
CA ALA A 162 12.91 11.31 11.90
C ALA A 162 12.30 10.39 10.83
N LYS A 163 12.96 10.24 9.69
CA LYS A 163 12.50 9.32 8.63
C LYS A 163 12.47 7.87 9.08
N ILE A 164 13.49 7.44 9.84
CA ILE A 164 13.55 6.10 10.41
C ILE A 164 12.45 5.91 11.46
N SER A 165 12.22 6.89 12.32
CA SER A 165 11.16 6.83 13.33
C SER A 165 9.77 6.73 12.70
N ILE A 166 9.49 7.50 11.63
CA ILE A 166 8.23 7.39 10.87
C ILE A 166 8.06 5.97 10.31
N ALA A 167 9.13 5.39 9.74
CA ALA A 167 9.10 4.04 9.18
C ALA A 167 8.86 2.98 10.27
N LYS A 168 9.47 3.11 11.45
CA LYS A 168 9.24 2.23 12.62
C LYS A 168 7.79 2.28 13.07
N LYS A 169 7.22 3.48 13.27
CA LYS A 169 5.81 3.65 13.64
C LYS A 169 4.86 3.00 12.63
N ALA A 170 5.11 3.15 11.33
CA ALA A 170 4.29 2.52 10.30
C ALA A 170 4.34 0.99 10.35
N LYS A 171 5.49 0.43 10.73
CA LYS A 171 5.68 -1.01 10.90
C LYS A 171 5.00 -1.52 12.17
N GLU A 172 5.15 -0.84 13.30
CA GLU A 172 4.51 -1.16 14.58
C GLU A 172 2.99 -1.14 14.50
N LEU A 173 2.43 -0.17 13.77
CA LEU A 173 0.99 -0.08 13.50
C LEU A 173 0.50 -1.13 12.50
N GLY A 174 1.38 -1.95 11.93
CA GLY A 174 1.03 -2.96 10.92
C GLY A 174 0.49 -2.39 9.60
N THR A 175 0.52 -1.07 9.44
CA THR A 175 -0.04 -0.39 8.25
C THR A 175 0.94 -0.28 7.11
N ASN A 176 2.24 -0.51 7.37
CA ASN A 176 3.32 -0.46 6.39
C ASN A 176 3.28 0.82 5.52
N ALA A 177 3.49 0.70 4.21
CA ALA A 177 3.53 1.84 3.29
C ALA A 177 2.24 2.69 3.28
N ARG A 178 1.06 2.07 3.50
CA ARG A 178 -0.23 2.81 3.53
C ARG A 178 -0.33 3.76 4.72
N GLY A 179 0.25 3.38 5.85
CA GLY A 179 0.22 4.19 7.08
C GLY A 179 1.17 5.39 7.05
N LEU A 180 2.19 5.36 6.19
CA LEU A 180 3.18 6.43 6.14
C LEU A 180 2.57 7.81 5.91
N LYS A 181 1.58 7.89 5.02
CA LYS A 181 0.89 9.17 4.75
C LYS A 181 0.12 9.65 5.97
N ASN A 182 -0.67 8.78 6.61
CA ASN A 182 -1.45 9.15 7.79
C ASN A 182 -0.55 9.62 8.95
N ILE A 183 0.59 8.95 9.15
CA ILE A 183 1.57 9.35 10.17
C ILE A 183 2.14 10.72 9.85
N MET A 184 2.52 10.96 8.59
CA MET A 184 3.01 12.25 8.13
C MET A 184 1.98 13.35 8.28
N ASP A 185 0.73 13.10 7.86
CA ASP A 185 -0.36 14.07 7.98
C ASP A 185 -0.62 14.42 9.44
N ASN A 186 -0.64 13.45 10.36
CA ASN A 186 -0.83 13.70 11.79
C ASN A 186 0.30 14.54 12.40
N ILE A 187 1.55 14.32 11.99
CA ILE A 187 2.70 15.09 12.48
C ILE A 187 2.67 16.52 11.94
N LEU A 188 2.27 16.69 10.68
CA LEU A 188 2.41 17.97 9.99
C LEU A 188 1.18 18.84 10.05
N LEU A 189 0.00 18.30 10.36
CA LEU A 189 -1.27 19.04 10.41
C LEU A 189 -1.21 20.31 11.27
N PRO A 190 -0.65 20.31 12.49
CA PRO A 190 -0.52 21.53 13.30
C PRO A 190 0.30 22.60 12.59
N PHE A 191 1.42 22.21 11.98
CA PHE A 191 2.33 23.13 11.30
C PHE A 191 1.77 23.65 9.99
N GLN A 192 0.94 22.87 9.30
CA GLN A 192 0.21 23.33 8.11
C GLN A 192 -0.82 24.40 8.47
N PHE A 193 -1.52 24.22 9.58
CA PHE A 193 -2.50 25.19 10.06
C PHE A 193 -1.85 26.53 10.40
N ASP A 194 -0.69 26.49 11.05
CA ASP A 194 0.04 27.67 11.51
C ASP A 194 1.03 28.22 10.47
N ALA A 195 1.10 27.63 9.26
CA ALA A 195 2.11 27.97 8.26
C ALA A 195 2.16 29.47 7.93
N VAL A 196 0.99 30.09 7.71
CA VAL A 196 0.90 31.53 7.38
C VAL A 196 1.39 32.39 8.54
N GLU A 197 1.07 32.02 9.79
CA GLU A 197 1.54 32.76 10.97
C GLU A 197 3.04 32.59 11.16
N MET A 198 3.59 31.39 10.96
CA MET A 198 5.03 31.11 11.00
C MET A 198 5.79 31.91 9.94
N LYS A 199 5.25 32.01 8.72
CA LYS A 199 5.81 32.85 7.67
C LYS A 199 5.88 34.33 8.12
N ASN A 200 4.80 34.86 8.69
CA ASN A 200 4.74 36.24 9.19
C ASN A 200 5.75 36.48 10.33
N LYS A 201 6.04 35.47 11.15
CA LYS A 201 7.08 35.51 12.17
C LYS A 201 8.50 35.37 11.60
N GLY A 202 8.64 35.22 10.29
CA GLY A 202 9.94 35.15 9.60
C GLY A 202 10.57 33.75 9.58
N VAL A 203 9.80 32.68 9.83
CA VAL A 203 10.27 31.30 9.69
C VAL A 203 10.56 31.00 8.21
N GLU A 204 11.73 30.47 7.93
CA GLU A 204 12.12 30.03 6.59
C GLU A 204 12.04 28.51 6.45
N THR A 205 12.45 27.79 7.49
CA THR A 205 12.50 26.31 7.43
C THR A 205 12.00 25.70 8.74
N ILE A 206 11.13 24.71 8.62
CA ILE A 206 10.68 23.85 9.70
C ILE A 206 11.44 22.54 9.62
N LYS A 207 12.19 22.18 10.64
CA LYS A 207 12.98 20.95 10.68
C LYS A 207 12.35 19.94 11.61
N ILE A 208 11.92 18.82 11.04
CA ILE A 208 11.29 17.71 11.77
C ILE A 208 12.40 16.77 12.25
N THR A 209 12.50 16.60 13.56
CA THR A 209 13.44 15.71 14.24
C THR A 209 12.74 14.44 14.73
N GLU A 210 13.51 13.48 15.24
CA GLU A 210 12.99 12.26 15.85
C GLU A 210 12.05 12.59 17.05
N ASP A 211 12.42 13.56 17.88
CA ASP A 211 11.62 13.95 19.02
C ASP A 211 10.23 14.51 18.64
N VAL A 212 10.14 15.21 17.52
CA VAL A 212 8.86 15.66 16.96
C VAL A 212 7.99 14.47 16.60
N VAL A 213 8.58 13.46 15.97
CA VAL A 213 7.88 12.25 15.55
C VAL A 213 7.45 11.41 16.74
N ASP A 214 8.34 11.19 17.72
CA ASP A 214 8.11 10.21 18.78
C ASP A 214 7.40 10.79 20.01
N LYS A 215 7.74 12.01 20.39
CA LYS A 215 7.26 12.65 21.61
C LYS A 215 6.26 13.78 21.35
N GLY A 216 6.04 14.16 20.08
CA GLY A 216 5.23 15.33 19.73
C GLY A 216 5.88 16.65 20.19
N ALA A 217 7.22 16.69 20.25
CA ALA A 217 7.96 17.89 20.59
C ALA A 217 7.82 18.96 19.51
N ASP A 218 8.15 20.21 19.85
CA ASP A 218 8.17 21.29 18.87
C ASP A 218 9.29 21.09 17.83
N PRO A 219 9.04 21.44 16.56
CA PRO A 219 10.03 21.37 15.51
C PRO A 219 11.11 22.45 15.67
N VAL A 220 12.27 22.21 15.11
CA VAL A 220 13.31 23.22 15.07
C VAL A 220 12.98 24.24 13.96
N LEU A 221 12.75 25.49 14.35
CA LEU A 221 12.45 26.57 13.44
C LEU A 221 13.72 27.32 13.05
N VAL A 222 13.94 27.49 11.73
CA VAL A 222 15.02 28.30 11.20
C VAL A 222 14.42 29.57 10.62
N PHE A 223 14.89 30.72 11.11
CA PHE A 223 14.39 32.02 10.71
C PHE A 223 15.22 32.59 9.57
N ARG A 224 14.59 33.39 8.71
CA ARG A 224 15.25 34.15 7.65
C ARG A 224 16.29 35.10 8.28
N LYS A 225 17.50 35.08 7.75
CA LYS A 225 18.53 36.08 8.14
C LYS A 225 18.02 37.46 7.73
N ALA A 226 17.79 38.35 8.68
CA ALA A 226 17.57 39.75 8.37
C ALA A 226 18.77 40.31 7.62
N ASN A 227 18.56 40.75 6.40
CA ASN A 227 19.63 41.44 5.67
C ASN A 227 20.08 42.63 6.53
N GLY A 228 21.26 42.49 7.17
CA GLY A 228 22.06 43.58 7.66
C GLY A 228 21.82 44.10 9.08
N ILE A 229 21.32 43.36 10.06
CA ILE A 229 21.48 43.71 11.48
C ILE A 229 21.57 42.43 12.32
N SER A 230 22.79 42.16 12.84
CA SER A 230 23.04 41.18 13.88
C SER A 230 22.32 41.61 15.15
N LYS A 231 21.18 40.94 15.49
CA LYS A 231 20.67 41.02 16.86
C LYS A 231 21.07 39.73 17.57
N LYS A 232 22.00 39.93 18.53
CA LYS A 232 22.34 38.98 19.60
C LYS A 232 21.07 38.61 20.36
N GLN A 233 21.06 37.34 20.76
CA GLN A 233 20.12 36.73 21.70
C GLN A 233 19.79 37.62 22.91
N ILE A 234 18.54 37.66 23.23
CA ILE A 234 18.09 37.82 24.63
C ILE A 234 17.19 36.63 24.94
#